data_15879979467fd6c26406ffc8f9361644
#
_entry.id   15879979467fd6c26406ffc8f9361644
#
_cell.length_a   1.000
_cell.length_b   1.000
_cell.length_c   1.000
_cell.angle_alpha   90.00
_cell.angle_beta   90.00
_cell.angle_gamma   90.00
#
_symmetry.space_group_name_H-M   'P 1'
#
loop_
_entity.id
_entity.type
_entity.pdbx_description
1 polymer ?
#
loop_
_entity_poly.entity_id
_entity_poly.type
_entity_poly.pdbx_seq_one_letter_code
_entity_poly.pdbx_strand_id
1 'polypeptide(L)'
;NREYGFFTSWSDLLGEVQPEAPTHDLVPIRRTKVKDIPISKSNPHPNGQVSAITVPGADAQYARVPVWLPPQYFEKSERRTRFPVLFYIGGVNDTGQRDDKSIDLIDPATELIKDRKVNPFVIVFLPGKIRNGIDSECVDVGPYRHETWIMKIVIPRLESHYRVGHERGSRFIGGWSTGGYCAANLSTKYPRAFNAGFSLGGYYHPMFENPRIANMARPLMANNSVVRRVQERKIERSVRFLSVLNPNDLQSWGPGRVPVVSNGQVGPDGGQFYHVAKGMKQFAFILLAGGGHRVSVYTPYTEQSLQWLGQFGL
;
A
#
# COMPACT_ATOMS: atom_id res chain seq x y z
N ASN A 1 8.36 -12.62 28.97
CA ASN A 1 8.55 -11.84 27.72
C ASN A 1 7.36 -10.93 27.42
N ARG A 2 6.85 -10.26 28.44
CA ARG A 2 5.73 -9.30 28.34
C ARG A 2 6.16 -7.90 27.89
N GLU A 3 7.46 -7.63 27.79
CA GLU A 3 7.96 -6.28 27.48
C GLU A 3 8.06 -5.94 26.00
N TYR A 4 7.97 -6.92 25.08
CA TYR A 4 8.22 -6.67 23.64
C TYR A 4 7.07 -7.03 22.72
N GLY A 5 5.92 -7.48 23.21
CA GLY A 5 4.67 -7.61 22.44
C GLY A 5 4.75 -8.37 21.11
N PHE A 6 5.68 -9.35 20.97
CA PHE A 6 5.97 -9.95 19.67
C PHE A 6 4.94 -10.97 19.19
N PHE A 7 4.33 -11.67 20.09
CA PHE A 7 3.20 -12.56 19.78
C PHE A 7 2.33 -12.64 21.03
N THR A 8 1.06 -12.35 20.88
CA THR A 8 0.10 -12.43 21.97
C THR A 8 -0.46 -13.83 22.14
N SER A 9 -0.24 -14.70 21.13
CA SER A 9 -0.71 -16.09 21.13
C SER A 9 0.16 -16.98 20.22
N TRP A 10 0.01 -18.31 20.35
CA TRP A 10 0.64 -19.29 19.45
C TRP A 10 0.14 -19.18 18.01
N SER A 11 -1.10 -18.74 17.80
CA SER A 11 -1.65 -18.47 16.47
C SER A 11 -0.97 -17.30 15.78
N ASP A 12 -0.57 -16.25 16.53
CA ASP A 12 0.26 -15.15 16.01
C ASP A 12 1.65 -15.65 15.56
N LEU A 13 2.25 -16.55 16.34
CA LEU A 13 3.55 -17.15 16.02
C LEU A 13 3.48 -18.04 14.77
N LEU A 14 2.41 -18.78 14.60
CA LEU A 14 2.22 -19.71 13.48
C LEU A 14 1.67 -19.02 12.23
N GLY A 15 1.37 -17.71 12.30
CA GLY A 15 0.78 -16.95 11.19
C GLY A 15 -0.64 -17.40 10.85
N GLU A 16 -1.32 -18.05 11.79
CA GLU A 16 -2.74 -18.35 11.67
C GLU A 16 -3.52 -17.04 11.78
N VAL A 17 -4.49 -16.87 10.89
CA VAL A 17 -5.39 -15.72 10.93
C VAL A 17 -6.16 -15.78 12.24
N GLN A 18 -5.91 -14.81 13.14
CA GLN A 18 -6.69 -14.68 14.37
C GLN A 18 -8.18 -14.68 14.00
N PRO A 19 -9.01 -15.39 14.75
CA PRO A 19 -10.45 -15.22 14.61
C PRO A 19 -10.77 -13.75 14.81
N GLU A 20 -11.64 -13.22 13.96
CA GLU A 20 -12.03 -11.83 13.83
C GLU A 20 -12.04 -11.10 15.19
N ALA A 21 -11.23 -10.04 15.30
CA ALA A 21 -11.48 -9.04 16.33
C ALA A 21 -12.94 -8.62 16.16
N PRO A 22 -13.75 -8.62 17.24
CA PRO A 22 -15.17 -8.36 17.12
C PRO A 22 -15.38 -7.04 16.37
N THR A 23 -16.20 -7.07 15.33
CA THR A 23 -16.57 -5.94 14.46
C THR A 23 -17.15 -4.74 15.21
N HIS A 24 -17.32 -4.86 16.53
CA HIS A 24 -17.86 -3.83 17.43
C HIS A 24 -16.95 -2.61 17.61
N ASP A 25 -15.62 -2.71 17.35
CA ASP A 25 -14.69 -1.58 17.46
C ASP A 25 -14.60 -0.74 16.17
N LEU A 26 -15.22 -1.19 15.09
CA LEU A 26 -15.41 -0.36 13.91
C LEU A 26 -16.50 0.67 14.26
N VAL A 27 -16.14 1.95 14.24
CA VAL A 27 -17.10 3.05 14.40
C VAL A 27 -18.35 2.74 13.54
N PRO A 28 -19.57 2.83 14.08
CA PRO A 28 -20.77 2.48 13.35
C PRO A 28 -20.78 3.18 11.98
N ILE A 29 -20.93 2.39 10.93
CA ILE A 29 -21.00 2.89 9.57
C ILE A 29 -22.17 3.84 9.49
N ARG A 30 -21.94 5.13 9.36
CA ARG A 30 -22.96 6.01 8.79
C ARG A 30 -23.26 5.43 7.42
N ARG A 31 -24.49 4.97 7.20
CA ARG A 31 -24.95 4.48 5.90
C ARG A 31 -24.65 5.53 4.86
N THR A 32 -23.51 5.39 4.19
CA THR A 32 -23.15 6.27 3.08
C THR A 32 -24.08 5.90 1.94
N LYS A 33 -24.80 6.88 1.41
CA LYS A 33 -25.63 6.74 0.20
C LYS A 33 -24.78 6.62 -1.09
N VAL A 34 -23.48 6.38 -0.95
CA VAL A 34 -22.58 6.20 -2.09
C VAL A 34 -22.83 4.82 -2.66
N LYS A 35 -23.35 4.76 -3.88
CA LYS A 35 -23.56 3.51 -4.62
C LYS A 35 -22.27 3.09 -5.31
N ASP A 36 -22.08 1.77 -5.43
CA ASP A 36 -21.03 1.22 -6.29
C ASP A 36 -21.23 1.76 -7.71
N ILE A 37 -20.13 2.09 -8.41
CA ILE A 37 -20.21 2.36 -9.84
C ILE A 37 -20.18 1.00 -10.52
N PRO A 38 -21.26 0.61 -11.20
CA PRO A 38 -21.32 -0.68 -11.85
C PRO A 38 -20.29 -0.77 -12.99
N ILE A 39 -19.81 -1.97 -13.23
CA ILE A 39 -19.03 -2.29 -14.40
C ILE A 39 -19.96 -2.11 -15.62
N SER A 40 -19.64 -1.17 -16.51
CA SER A 40 -20.38 -1.01 -17.75
C SER A 40 -20.23 -2.26 -18.62
N LYS A 41 -21.34 -2.80 -19.11
CA LYS A 41 -21.33 -3.93 -20.04
C LYS A 41 -21.11 -3.49 -21.49
N SER A 42 -21.18 -2.19 -21.76
CA SER A 42 -21.02 -1.61 -23.10
C SER A 42 -19.54 -1.33 -23.40
N ASN A 43 -19.07 -1.90 -24.46
CA ASN A 43 -17.78 -1.75 -25.14
C ASN A 43 -16.61 -1.29 -24.26
N PRO A 44 -15.58 -2.13 -24.06
CA PRO A 44 -14.41 -1.76 -23.28
C PRO A 44 -13.71 -0.57 -23.96
N HIS A 45 -13.42 0.46 -23.18
CA HIS A 45 -12.50 1.49 -23.61
C HIS A 45 -11.14 0.84 -23.95
N PRO A 46 -10.41 1.30 -24.98
CA PRO A 46 -9.11 0.72 -25.36
C PRO A 46 -8.10 0.73 -24.20
N ASN A 47 -8.28 1.61 -23.22
CA ASN A 47 -7.43 1.75 -22.03
C ASN A 47 -8.07 1.13 -20.75
N GLY A 48 -9.04 0.23 -20.91
CA GLY A 48 -9.76 -0.36 -19.78
C GLY A 48 -10.85 0.55 -19.20
N GLN A 49 -11.33 0.21 -18.00
CA GLN A 49 -12.44 0.93 -17.36
C GLN A 49 -12.18 1.13 -15.87
N VAL A 50 -12.45 2.33 -15.36
CA VAL A 50 -12.51 2.57 -13.92
C VAL A 50 -13.94 2.34 -13.42
N SER A 51 -14.10 1.41 -12.51
CA SER A 51 -15.28 1.22 -11.66
C SER A 51 -14.97 1.62 -10.23
N ALA A 52 -15.91 1.52 -9.32
CA ALA A 52 -15.66 1.72 -7.90
C ALA A 52 -16.62 0.89 -7.05
N ILE A 53 -16.11 0.48 -5.89
CA ILE A 53 -16.96 -0.14 -4.85
C ILE A 53 -16.95 0.73 -3.60
N THR A 54 -18.03 0.60 -2.84
CA THR A 54 -18.13 1.20 -1.51
C THR A 54 -17.65 0.21 -0.47
N VAL A 55 -16.66 0.62 0.33
CA VAL A 55 -16.08 -0.19 1.39
C VAL A 55 -16.41 0.46 2.74
N PRO A 56 -17.08 -0.26 3.66
CA PRO A 56 -17.42 0.28 4.97
C PRO A 56 -16.18 0.50 5.84
N GLY A 57 -16.30 1.30 6.90
CA GLY A 57 -15.26 1.52 7.91
C GLY A 57 -14.41 2.78 7.68
N ALA A 58 -14.57 3.45 6.54
CA ALA A 58 -13.97 4.77 6.26
C ALA A 58 -15.04 5.87 6.23
N ASP A 59 -14.64 7.15 6.32
CA ASP A 59 -15.54 8.27 6.05
C ASP A 59 -16.00 8.25 4.59
N ALA A 60 -17.17 8.85 4.31
CA ALA A 60 -17.84 8.76 3.02
C ALA A 60 -16.93 9.07 1.81
N GLN A 61 -16.06 10.07 1.95
CA GLN A 61 -15.12 10.49 0.89
C GLN A 61 -14.00 9.47 0.62
N TYR A 62 -13.69 8.59 1.58
CA TYR A 62 -12.67 7.55 1.46
C TYR A 62 -13.26 6.15 1.28
N ALA A 63 -14.54 5.99 1.56
CA ALA A 63 -15.24 4.71 1.46
C ALA A 63 -15.39 4.23 0.02
N ARG A 64 -15.35 5.14 -0.96
CA ARG A 64 -15.44 4.82 -2.38
C ARG A 64 -14.04 4.49 -2.90
N VAL A 65 -13.81 3.22 -3.19
CA VAL A 65 -12.55 2.68 -3.68
C VAL A 65 -12.62 2.49 -5.18
N PRO A 66 -11.89 3.30 -5.98
CA PRO A 66 -11.82 3.12 -7.43
C PRO A 66 -11.01 1.86 -7.78
N VAL A 67 -11.44 1.20 -8.86
CA VAL A 67 -10.82 -0.02 -9.38
C VAL A 67 -10.69 0.10 -10.89
N TRP A 68 -9.48 0.08 -11.39
CA TRP A 68 -9.23 0.00 -12.82
C TRP A 68 -9.18 -1.46 -13.28
N LEU A 69 -9.94 -1.75 -14.29
CA LEU A 69 -10.06 -3.05 -14.94
C LEU A 69 -9.42 -2.96 -16.34
N PRO A 70 -8.43 -3.79 -16.67
CA PRO A 70 -7.76 -3.74 -17.96
C PRO A 70 -8.72 -4.15 -19.10
N PRO A 71 -8.44 -3.79 -20.37
CA PRO A 71 -9.29 -4.17 -21.50
C PRO A 71 -9.59 -5.68 -21.54
N GLN A 72 -8.60 -6.53 -21.24
CA GLN A 72 -8.71 -7.99 -21.24
C GLN A 72 -9.76 -8.50 -20.25
N TYR A 73 -10.02 -7.74 -19.18
CA TYR A 73 -11.09 -8.10 -18.23
C TYR A 73 -12.46 -8.27 -18.88
N PHE A 74 -12.71 -7.61 -20.03
CA PHE A 74 -13.99 -7.63 -20.75
C PHE A 74 -14.01 -8.61 -21.91
N GLU A 75 -12.89 -9.23 -22.25
CA GLU A 75 -12.79 -10.19 -23.35
C GLU A 75 -13.55 -11.49 -23.05
N LYS A 76 -14.19 -12.04 -24.07
CA LYS A 76 -14.96 -13.30 -23.92
C LYS A 76 -14.05 -14.49 -23.56
N SER A 77 -12.84 -14.52 -24.09
CA SER A 77 -11.80 -15.51 -23.80
C SER A 77 -11.42 -15.53 -22.33
N GLU A 78 -11.43 -14.34 -21.69
CA GLU A 78 -10.95 -14.13 -20.32
C GLU A 78 -12.06 -14.19 -19.23
N ARG A 79 -13.27 -14.66 -19.58
CA ARG A 79 -14.41 -14.69 -18.66
C ARG A 79 -14.20 -15.48 -17.37
N ARG A 80 -13.31 -16.48 -17.39
CA ARG A 80 -12.99 -17.35 -16.25
C ARG A 80 -11.66 -16.99 -15.59
N THR A 81 -10.90 -16.08 -16.20
CA THR A 81 -9.59 -15.66 -15.69
C THR A 81 -9.76 -14.83 -14.43
N ARG A 82 -8.96 -15.15 -13.41
CA ARG A 82 -8.74 -14.32 -12.23
C ARG A 82 -7.43 -13.58 -12.41
N PHE A 83 -7.53 -12.26 -12.46
CA PHE A 83 -6.41 -11.37 -12.74
C PHE A 83 -5.57 -11.13 -11.48
N PRO A 84 -4.25 -10.94 -11.61
CA PRO A 84 -3.45 -10.33 -10.54
C PRO A 84 -4.02 -8.98 -10.14
N VAL A 85 -3.80 -8.56 -8.89
CA VAL A 85 -4.29 -7.29 -8.38
C VAL A 85 -3.19 -6.51 -7.69
N LEU A 86 -3.04 -5.24 -8.07
CA LEU A 86 -2.18 -4.26 -7.42
C LEU A 86 -3.04 -3.38 -6.50
N PHE A 87 -2.82 -3.46 -5.20
CA PHE A 87 -3.35 -2.51 -4.23
C PHE A 87 -2.40 -1.33 -4.15
N TYR A 88 -2.78 -0.20 -4.73
CA TYR A 88 -1.98 1.01 -4.72
C TYR A 88 -2.53 1.99 -3.69
N ILE A 89 -1.67 2.45 -2.78
CA ILE A 89 -2.02 3.38 -1.72
C ILE A 89 -1.46 4.76 -2.07
N GLY A 90 -2.34 5.75 -2.13
CA GLY A 90 -1.98 7.14 -2.41
C GLY A 90 -1.22 7.83 -1.28
N GLY A 91 -0.75 9.03 -1.52
CA GLY A 91 -0.19 9.90 -0.48
C GLY A 91 -1.27 10.38 0.51
N VAL A 92 -0.85 11.05 1.58
CA VAL A 92 -1.73 11.46 2.69
C VAL A 92 -2.98 12.25 2.27
N ASN A 93 -2.90 13.03 1.21
CA ASN A 93 -4.02 13.81 0.69
C ASN A 93 -4.71 13.18 -0.52
N ASP A 94 -4.25 12.02 -0.96
CA ASP A 94 -4.86 11.29 -2.05
C ASP A 94 -6.10 10.56 -1.55
N THR A 95 -7.22 10.77 -2.23
CA THR A 95 -8.51 10.11 -1.92
C THR A 95 -8.68 8.80 -2.69
N GLY A 96 -7.66 8.35 -3.42
CA GLY A 96 -7.74 7.24 -4.37
C GLY A 96 -8.39 7.63 -5.70
N GLN A 97 -8.89 8.87 -5.84
CA GLN A 97 -9.41 9.39 -7.11
C GLN A 97 -8.27 9.97 -7.95
N ARG A 98 -8.38 9.83 -9.27
CA ARG A 98 -7.39 10.45 -10.18
C ARG A 98 -7.53 11.97 -10.13
N ASP A 99 -6.49 12.63 -9.68
CA ASP A 99 -6.33 14.08 -9.77
C ASP A 99 -4.85 14.41 -10.10
N ASP A 100 -4.53 15.67 -10.24
CA ASP A 100 -3.18 16.17 -10.52
C ASP A 100 -2.16 15.92 -9.37
N LYS A 101 -2.64 15.43 -8.23
CA LYS A 101 -1.84 15.09 -7.04
C LYS A 101 -1.52 13.61 -6.93
N SER A 102 -2.10 12.79 -7.80
CA SER A 102 -1.94 11.33 -7.80
C SER A 102 -0.90 10.89 -8.81
N ILE A 103 -0.16 9.84 -8.48
CA ILE A 103 0.73 9.15 -9.42
C ILE A 103 -0.13 8.45 -10.47
N ASP A 104 0.15 8.68 -11.74
CA ASP A 104 -0.49 7.92 -12.82
C ASP A 104 0.10 6.52 -12.95
N LEU A 105 -0.78 5.53 -12.84
CA LEU A 105 -0.46 4.11 -13.01
C LEU A 105 -1.18 3.50 -14.21
N ILE A 106 -2.28 4.11 -14.67
CA ILE A 106 -3.14 3.50 -15.69
C ILE A 106 -2.47 3.54 -17.06
N ASP A 107 -1.92 4.68 -17.43
CA ASP A 107 -1.27 4.82 -18.73
C ASP A 107 -0.03 3.91 -18.86
N PRO A 108 0.94 3.90 -17.90
CA PRO A 108 2.05 2.95 -17.94
C PRO A 108 1.59 1.49 -17.87
N ALA A 109 0.57 1.16 -17.07
CA ALA A 109 0.04 -0.20 -17.03
C ALA A 109 -0.54 -0.63 -18.37
N THR A 110 -1.32 0.25 -19.03
CA THR A 110 -1.92 -0.01 -20.33
C THR A 110 -0.86 -0.28 -21.40
N GLU A 111 0.19 0.54 -21.48
CA GLU A 111 1.27 0.35 -22.46
C GLU A 111 2.09 -0.92 -22.15
N LEU A 112 2.40 -1.20 -20.88
CA LEU A 112 3.14 -2.41 -20.51
C LEU A 112 2.36 -3.70 -20.81
N ILE A 113 1.05 -3.71 -20.61
CA ILE A 113 0.18 -4.85 -20.96
C ILE A 113 0.11 -5.02 -22.48
N LYS A 114 -0.06 -3.94 -23.22
CA LYS A 114 -0.09 -3.93 -24.69
C LYS A 114 1.22 -4.47 -25.28
N ASP A 115 2.36 -4.06 -24.69
CA ASP A 115 3.69 -4.51 -25.07
C ASP A 115 4.02 -5.92 -24.56
N ARG A 116 3.13 -6.57 -23.82
CA ARG A 116 3.32 -7.89 -23.19
C ARG A 116 4.51 -7.96 -22.22
N LYS A 117 4.88 -6.81 -21.61
CA LYS A 117 5.93 -6.71 -20.61
C LYS A 117 5.44 -7.13 -19.23
N VAL A 118 4.13 -7.02 -18.99
CA VAL A 118 3.44 -7.52 -17.78
C VAL A 118 2.15 -8.23 -18.20
N ASN A 119 1.63 -9.11 -17.35
CA ASN A 119 0.31 -9.70 -17.57
C ASN A 119 -0.79 -8.64 -17.39
N PRO A 120 -2.00 -8.84 -17.94
CA PRO A 120 -3.15 -8.02 -17.58
C PRO A 120 -3.45 -8.16 -16.07
N PHE A 121 -3.62 -7.02 -15.39
CA PHE A 121 -3.89 -6.98 -13.94
C PHE A 121 -4.88 -5.86 -13.58
N VAL A 122 -5.48 -5.97 -12.41
CA VAL A 122 -6.42 -5.00 -11.84
C VAL A 122 -5.66 -4.05 -10.91
N ILE A 123 -5.99 -2.74 -10.93
CA ILE A 123 -5.47 -1.77 -9.97
C ILE A 123 -6.59 -1.29 -9.05
N VAL A 124 -6.34 -1.34 -7.76
CA VAL A 124 -7.21 -0.84 -6.70
C VAL A 124 -6.57 0.39 -6.10
N PHE A 125 -7.23 1.54 -6.19
CA PHE A 125 -6.72 2.80 -5.67
C PHE A 125 -7.22 3.03 -4.25
N LEU A 126 -6.33 2.89 -3.28
CA LEU A 126 -6.64 3.09 -1.87
C LEU A 126 -6.24 4.50 -1.44
N PRO A 127 -7.07 5.17 -0.62
CA PRO A 127 -6.71 6.47 -0.05
C PRO A 127 -5.57 6.35 0.96
N GLY A 128 -4.74 7.39 1.07
CA GLY A 128 -3.68 7.46 2.08
C GLY A 128 -4.20 7.56 3.52
N LYS A 129 -5.48 7.89 3.71
CA LYS A 129 -6.17 7.95 5.01
C LYS A 129 -7.63 7.55 4.86
N ILE A 130 -8.25 7.10 5.94
CA ILE A 130 -9.66 6.67 5.96
C ILE A 130 -10.59 7.57 6.79
N ARG A 131 -10.02 8.60 7.44
CA ARG A 131 -10.74 9.59 8.24
C ARG A 131 -10.31 11.00 7.89
N ASN A 132 -11.26 11.92 7.82
CA ASN A 132 -10.96 13.32 7.57
C ASN A 132 -10.09 13.91 8.69
N GLY A 133 -9.02 14.61 8.33
CA GLY A 133 -8.09 15.22 9.28
C GLY A 133 -7.26 14.22 10.12
N ILE A 134 -7.38 12.91 9.89
CA ILE A 134 -6.65 11.87 10.63
C ILE A 134 -5.80 11.05 9.68
N ASP A 135 -4.50 11.21 9.78
CA ASP A 135 -3.53 10.31 9.17
C ASP A 135 -3.05 9.32 10.23
N SER A 136 -3.45 8.07 10.08
CA SER A 136 -3.00 6.96 10.92
C SER A 136 -1.96 6.09 10.23
N GLU A 137 -1.50 6.51 9.04
CA GLU A 137 -0.41 5.91 8.28
C GLU A 137 -0.52 4.38 8.13
N CYS A 138 -1.71 3.91 7.77
CA CYS A 138 -2.02 2.48 7.64
C CYS A 138 -1.68 1.67 8.91
N VAL A 139 -1.72 2.30 10.08
CA VAL A 139 -1.56 1.66 11.38
C VAL A 139 -2.88 1.73 12.13
N ASP A 140 -3.18 0.70 12.90
CA ASP A 140 -4.32 0.70 13.80
C ASP A 140 -3.98 1.48 15.07
N VAL A 141 -4.45 2.73 15.16
CA VAL A 141 -4.20 3.64 16.29
C VAL A 141 -5.50 3.96 17.00
N GLY A 142 -5.71 3.43 18.19
CA GLY A 142 -6.95 3.63 18.96
C GLY A 142 -8.18 3.26 18.12
N PRO A 143 -9.13 4.20 17.89
CA PRO A 143 -10.34 3.93 17.09
C PRO A 143 -10.09 3.97 15.57
N TYR A 144 -8.89 4.36 15.14
CA TYR A 144 -8.53 4.51 13.72
C TYR A 144 -7.90 3.23 13.21
N ARG A 145 -8.71 2.37 12.58
CA ARG A 145 -8.37 0.99 12.21
C ARG A 145 -7.98 0.87 10.73
N HIS A 146 -6.99 1.65 10.27
CA HIS A 146 -6.63 1.74 8.84
C HIS A 146 -5.99 0.43 8.33
N GLU A 147 -5.09 -0.17 9.10
CA GLU A 147 -4.49 -1.47 8.77
C GLU A 147 -5.56 -2.56 8.66
N THR A 148 -6.40 -2.67 9.69
CA THR A 148 -7.55 -3.61 9.69
C THR A 148 -8.49 -3.34 8.50
N TRP A 149 -8.75 -2.07 8.18
CA TRP A 149 -9.59 -1.71 7.05
C TRP A 149 -9.02 -2.25 5.72
N ILE A 150 -7.73 -2.05 5.46
CA ILE A 150 -7.09 -2.58 4.25
C ILE A 150 -7.12 -4.11 4.25
N MET A 151 -6.60 -4.73 5.31
CA MET A 151 -6.31 -6.17 5.33
C MET A 151 -7.54 -7.06 5.51
N LYS A 152 -8.54 -6.59 6.28
CA LYS A 152 -9.69 -7.41 6.68
C LYS A 152 -11.01 -6.99 6.04
N ILE A 153 -11.09 -5.79 5.47
CA ILE A 153 -12.34 -5.28 4.88
C ILE A 153 -12.17 -5.07 3.38
N VAL A 154 -11.16 -4.29 2.94
CA VAL A 154 -10.96 -3.98 1.52
C VAL A 154 -10.61 -5.24 0.73
N ILE A 155 -9.55 -5.93 1.09
CA ILE A 155 -9.05 -7.09 0.32
C ILE A 155 -10.17 -8.13 0.12
N PRO A 156 -10.84 -8.66 1.16
CA PRO A 156 -11.92 -9.63 0.97
C PRO A 156 -13.10 -9.08 0.16
N ARG A 157 -13.45 -7.80 0.34
CA ARG A 157 -14.52 -7.16 -0.42
C ARG A 157 -14.20 -7.12 -1.91
N LEU A 158 -12.97 -6.73 -2.28
CA LEU A 158 -12.49 -6.71 -3.67
C LEU A 158 -12.52 -8.11 -4.28
N GLU A 159 -11.98 -9.08 -3.58
CA GLU A 159 -11.91 -10.47 -4.04
C GLU A 159 -13.27 -11.12 -4.22
N SER A 160 -14.27 -10.71 -3.44
CA SER A 160 -15.65 -11.18 -3.61
C SER A 160 -16.41 -10.49 -4.75
N HIS A 161 -15.96 -9.30 -5.17
CA HIS A 161 -16.68 -8.47 -6.15
C HIS A 161 -16.07 -8.54 -7.56
N TYR A 162 -14.76 -8.71 -7.66
CA TYR A 162 -14.03 -8.73 -8.93
C TYR A 162 -13.38 -10.08 -9.22
N ARG A 163 -13.11 -10.36 -10.49
CA ARG A 163 -12.38 -11.56 -10.92
C ARG A 163 -10.88 -11.37 -10.70
N VAL A 164 -10.44 -11.39 -9.46
CA VAL A 164 -9.03 -11.33 -9.07
C VAL A 164 -8.61 -12.59 -8.33
N GLY A 165 -7.30 -12.89 -8.32
CA GLY A 165 -6.76 -14.02 -7.57
C GLY A 165 -6.81 -13.77 -6.07
N HIS A 166 -6.98 -14.84 -5.29
CA HIS A 166 -7.11 -14.79 -3.83
C HIS A 166 -5.84 -15.24 -3.10
N GLU A 167 -4.93 -15.87 -3.84
CA GLU A 167 -3.66 -16.34 -3.31
C GLU A 167 -2.61 -15.24 -3.26
N ARG A 168 -1.58 -15.44 -2.43
CA ARG A 168 -0.45 -14.52 -2.32
C ARG A 168 0.17 -14.17 -3.68
N GLY A 169 0.32 -15.16 -4.56
CA GLY A 169 0.94 -15.01 -5.87
C GLY A 169 0.26 -13.98 -6.78
N SER A 170 -1.02 -13.72 -6.54
CA SER A 170 -1.82 -12.77 -7.32
C SER A 170 -1.98 -11.39 -6.68
N ARG A 171 -1.44 -11.17 -5.45
CA ARG A 171 -1.57 -9.88 -4.75
C ARG A 171 -0.26 -9.12 -4.74
N PHE A 172 -0.34 -7.87 -5.16
CA PHE A 172 0.75 -6.91 -5.18
C PHE A 172 0.34 -5.65 -4.44
N ILE A 173 1.32 -4.90 -3.91
CA ILE A 173 1.06 -3.67 -3.18
C ILE A 173 2.04 -2.60 -3.60
N GLY A 174 1.59 -1.36 -3.71
CA GLY A 174 2.46 -0.23 -4.02
C GLY A 174 1.94 1.05 -3.42
N GLY A 175 2.75 2.09 -3.42
CA GLY A 175 2.26 3.39 -2.96
C GLY A 175 3.26 4.51 -3.12
N TRP A 176 2.73 5.73 -2.94
CA TRP A 176 3.45 6.99 -3.02
C TRP A 176 3.48 7.67 -1.65
N SER A 177 4.63 8.23 -1.24
CA SER A 177 4.77 8.99 0.00
C SER A 177 4.31 8.17 1.22
N THR A 178 3.31 8.63 1.98
CA THR A 178 2.65 7.86 3.05
C THR A 178 2.20 6.48 2.56
N GLY A 179 1.62 6.40 1.36
CA GLY A 179 1.26 5.11 0.76
C GLY A 179 2.46 4.22 0.46
N GLY A 180 3.61 4.80 0.15
CA GLY A 180 4.88 4.07 0.00
C GLY A 180 5.35 3.46 1.31
N TYR A 181 5.24 4.19 2.42
CA TYR A 181 5.43 3.65 3.76
C TYR A 181 4.42 2.53 4.05
N CYS A 182 3.13 2.77 3.81
CA CYS A 182 2.09 1.77 4.00
C CYS A 182 2.41 0.45 3.27
N ALA A 183 2.79 0.54 2.00
CA ALA A 183 3.15 -0.63 1.19
C ALA A 183 4.34 -1.38 1.77
N ALA A 184 5.41 -0.68 2.20
CA ALA A 184 6.58 -1.28 2.82
C ALA A 184 6.26 -1.92 4.17
N ASN A 185 5.48 -1.21 5.02
CA ASN A 185 5.06 -1.72 6.33
C ASN A 185 4.20 -2.98 6.20
N LEU A 186 3.15 -2.94 5.37
CA LEU A 186 2.22 -4.07 5.20
C LEU A 186 2.91 -5.27 4.53
N SER A 187 3.76 -5.08 3.51
CA SER A 187 4.50 -6.16 2.86
C SER A 187 5.42 -6.91 3.82
N THR A 188 6.12 -6.16 4.69
CA THR A 188 7.08 -6.74 5.62
C THR A 188 6.45 -7.29 6.89
N LYS A 189 5.29 -6.77 7.27
CA LYS A 189 4.50 -7.24 8.42
C LYS A 189 3.63 -8.45 8.06
N TYR A 190 3.15 -8.52 6.80
CA TYR A 190 2.30 -9.59 6.29
C TYR A 190 2.94 -10.26 5.06
N PRO A 191 4.08 -10.94 5.21
CA PRO A 191 4.86 -11.47 4.08
C PRO A 191 4.13 -12.54 3.28
N ARG A 192 3.05 -13.12 3.85
CA ARG A 192 2.19 -14.09 3.16
C ARG A 192 0.99 -13.46 2.45
N ALA A 193 0.73 -12.15 2.64
CA ALA A 193 -0.39 -11.47 2.01
C ALA A 193 -0.08 -11.01 0.58
N PHE A 194 1.16 -10.55 0.34
CA PHE A 194 1.56 -9.97 -0.93
C PHE A 194 2.74 -10.72 -1.54
N ASN A 195 2.75 -10.85 -2.87
CA ASN A 195 3.83 -11.48 -3.61
C ASN A 195 5.05 -10.58 -3.74
N ALA A 196 4.81 -9.33 -4.15
CA ALA A 196 5.82 -8.29 -4.22
C ALA A 196 5.18 -6.91 -4.00
N GLY A 197 6.00 -5.88 -3.73
CA GLY A 197 5.52 -4.52 -3.57
C GLY A 197 6.56 -3.47 -3.97
N PHE A 198 6.10 -2.21 -4.07
CA PHE A 198 6.99 -1.09 -4.33
C PHE A 198 6.60 0.17 -3.54
N SER A 199 7.57 1.06 -3.36
CA SER A 199 7.40 2.38 -2.77
C SER A 199 8.03 3.44 -3.66
N LEU A 200 7.27 4.50 -3.94
CA LEU A 200 7.73 5.71 -4.60
C LEU A 200 7.85 6.80 -3.53
N GLY A 201 9.06 7.25 -3.21
CA GLY A 201 9.29 8.31 -2.24
C GLY A 201 8.69 8.08 -0.85
N GLY A 202 8.60 6.82 -0.41
CA GLY A 202 8.15 6.51 0.94
C GLY A 202 9.27 6.65 1.98
N TYR A 203 8.87 6.70 3.25
CA TYR A 203 9.72 6.53 4.43
C TYR A 203 9.46 5.13 5.03
N TYR A 204 10.11 4.76 6.16
CA TYR A 204 10.14 3.34 6.58
C TYR A 204 9.84 3.13 8.07
N HIS A 205 9.22 4.15 8.71
CA HIS A 205 8.53 4.07 9.99
C HIS A 205 7.38 5.08 9.99
N PRO A 206 6.36 4.95 10.86
CA PRO A 206 5.24 5.89 10.86
C PRO A 206 5.65 7.29 11.36
N MET A 207 5.18 8.33 10.68
CA MET A 207 5.48 9.74 10.98
C MET A 207 4.19 10.50 11.29
N PHE A 208 3.56 10.21 12.41
CA PHE A 208 2.27 10.83 12.77
C PHE A 208 2.40 12.35 13.00
N GLU A 209 1.89 13.15 12.07
CA GLU A 209 1.93 14.62 12.18
C GLU A 209 1.00 15.14 13.29
N ASN A 210 -0.14 14.48 13.51
CA ASN A 210 -1.10 14.88 14.53
C ASN A 210 -0.61 14.44 15.92
N PRO A 211 -0.35 15.39 16.87
CA PRO A 211 0.20 15.06 18.20
C PRO A 211 -0.68 14.07 19.00
N ARG A 212 -2.01 14.14 18.84
CA ARG A 212 -2.92 13.21 19.53
C ARG A 212 -2.74 11.78 18.99
N ILE A 213 -2.63 11.63 17.68
CA ILE A 213 -2.38 10.33 17.03
C ILE A 213 -0.99 9.83 17.43
N ALA A 214 0.03 10.68 17.35
CA ALA A 214 1.40 10.34 17.74
C ALA A 214 1.50 9.82 19.20
N ASN A 215 0.82 10.47 20.13
CA ASN A 215 0.79 10.02 21.53
C ASN A 215 0.12 8.65 21.70
N MET A 216 -1.02 8.41 21.03
CA MET A 216 -1.69 7.10 21.06
C MET A 216 -0.87 6.02 20.36
N ALA A 217 -0.15 6.38 19.30
CA ALA A 217 0.63 5.46 18.48
C ALA A 217 2.02 5.15 19.08
N ARG A 218 2.48 5.89 20.09
CA ARG A 218 3.82 5.73 20.69
C ARG A 218 4.19 4.27 20.97
N PRO A 219 3.35 3.43 21.60
CA PRO A 219 3.67 2.02 21.87
C PRO A 219 3.72 1.16 20.59
N LEU A 220 3.18 1.67 19.48
CA LEU A 220 3.08 0.94 18.20
C LEU A 220 4.23 1.26 17.24
N MET A 221 5.00 2.33 17.49
CA MET A 221 6.06 2.82 16.60
C MET A 221 7.06 1.74 16.23
N ALA A 222 7.56 1.02 17.24
CA ALA A 222 8.56 -0.01 17.06
C ALA A 222 8.09 -1.16 16.15
N ASN A 223 6.85 -1.61 16.34
CA ASN A 223 6.28 -2.72 15.57
C ASN A 223 5.91 -2.32 14.13
N ASN A 224 5.81 -1.02 13.86
CA ASN A 224 5.49 -0.49 12.55
C ASN A 224 6.70 0.17 11.85
N SER A 225 7.91 0.02 12.39
CA SER A 225 9.15 0.45 11.74
C SER A 225 9.74 -0.66 10.88
N VAL A 226 9.77 -0.44 9.57
CA VAL A 226 10.44 -1.34 8.61
C VAL A 226 11.94 -1.36 8.85
N VAL A 227 12.56 -0.19 9.11
CA VAL A 227 13.99 -0.07 9.45
C VAL A 227 14.35 -0.96 10.63
N ARG A 228 13.55 -0.90 11.69
CA ARG A 228 13.78 -1.73 12.87
C ARG A 228 13.66 -3.23 12.56
N ARG A 229 12.65 -3.65 11.78
CA ARG A 229 12.53 -5.06 11.36
C ARG A 229 13.74 -5.53 10.57
N VAL A 230 14.30 -4.68 9.71
CA VAL A 230 15.55 -4.98 8.98
C VAL A 230 16.73 -5.13 9.93
N GLN A 231 16.93 -4.18 10.83
CA GLN A 231 18.03 -4.21 11.82
C GLN A 231 17.97 -5.43 12.74
N GLU A 232 16.76 -5.81 13.15
CA GLU A 232 16.51 -6.99 14.00
C GLU A 232 16.50 -8.31 13.19
N ARG A 233 16.77 -8.26 11.87
CA ARG A 233 16.75 -9.42 10.95
C ARG A 233 15.42 -10.19 10.93
N LYS A 234 14.31 -9.45 11.11
CA LYS A 234 12.95 -10.01 11.15
C LYS A 234 12.22 -9.95 9.81
N ILE A 235 12.92 -9.74 8.72
CA ILE A 235 12.33 -9.74 7.38
C ILE A 235 12.37 -11.15 6.81
N GLU A 236 11.20 -11.70 6.50
CA GLU A 236 11.11 -13.02 5.86
C GLU A 236 11.75 -13.03 4.47
N ARG A 237 12.36 -14.17 4.11
CA ARG A 237 13.03 -14.36 2.80
C ARG A 237 12.09 -14.25 1.62
N SER A 238 10.80 -14.46 1.84
CA SER A 238 9.75 -14.37 0.82
C SER A 238 9.37 -12.95 0.44
N VAL A 239 9.73 -11.94 1.24
CA VAL A 239 9.49 -10.52 0.93
C VAL A 239 10.25 -10.13 -0.33
N ARG A 240 9.60 -9.39 -1.23
CA ARG A 240 10.16 -8.78 -2.44
C ARG A 240 9.65 -7.37 -2.51
N PHE A 241 10.54 -6.39 -2.40
CA PHE A 241 10.14 -5.00 -2.32
C PHE A 241 11.11 -4.07 -3.06
N LEU A 242 10.57 -3.24 -3.96
CA LEU A 242 11.31 -2.20 -4.67
C LEU A 242 11.09 -0.85 -3.99
N SER A 243 12.17 -0.14 -3.71
CA SER A 243 12.12 1.21 -3.16
C SER A 243 12.73 2.20 -4.14
N VAL A 244 11.91 3.13 -4.63
CA VAL A 244 12.37 4.27 -5.43
C VAL A 244 12.60 5.43 -4.47
N LEU A 245 13.85 5.80 -4.27
CA LEU A 245 14.32 6.75 -3.26
C LEU A 245 15.04 7.92 -3.91
N ASN A 246 14.90 9.10 -3.33
CA ASN A 246 15.58 10.29 -3.77
C ASN A 246 16.39 10.91 -2.62
N PRO A 247 17.75 10.89 -2.69
CA PRO A 247 18.58 11.50 -1.65
C PRO A 247 18.35 13.01 -1.44
N ASN A 248 17.78 13.69 -2.42
CA ASN A 248 17.43 15.11 -2.33
C ASN A 248 15.98 15.36 -1.88
N ASP A 249 15.24 14.32 -1.59
CA ASP A 249 13.89 14.40 -1.04
C ASP A 249 13.93 14.32 0.49
N LEU A 250 14.01 15.48 1.14
CA LEU A 250 14.12 15.54 2.59
C LEU A 250 12.87 15.01 3.33
N GLN A 251 11.72 14.92 2.65
CA GLN A 251 10.48 14.43 3.24
C GLN A 251 10.42 12.89 3.31
N SER A 252 11.20 12.19 2.49
CA SER A 252 11.25 10.73 2.53
C SER A 252 12.64 10.19 2.88
N TRP A 253 13.70 10.83 2.39
CA TRP A 253 15.08 10.39 2.64
C TRP A 253 15.56 10.74 4.05
N GLY A 254 15.24 11.96 4.53
CA GLY A 254 15.73 12.51 5.79
C GLY A 254 17.22 12.81 5.79
N PRO A 255 17.86 12.89 6.97
CA PRO A 255 19.28 13.23 7.13
C PRO A 255 20.25 12.08 6.75
N GLY A 256 19.75 11.00 6.19
CA GLY A 256 20.56 9.88 5.74
C GLY A 256 20.71 8.77 6.79
N ARG A 257 21.93 8.56 7.33
CA ARG A 257 22.23 7.36 8.13
C ARG A 257 21.62 7.33 9.53
N VAL A 258 21.33 8.48 10.09
CA VAL A 258 20.82 8.61 11.46
C VAL A 258 19.47 9.32 11.43
N PRO A 259 18.43 8.77 12.05
CA PRO A 259 17.14 9.46 12.11
C PRO A 259 17.26 10.71 12.99
N VAL A 260 16.62 11.80 12.58
CA VAL A 260 16.41 12.95 13.47
C VAL A 260 15.27 12.62 14.40
N VAL A 261 15.54 12.69 15.70
CA VAL A 261 14.50 12.57 16.73
C VAL A 261 14.20 13.98 17.24
N SER A 262 12.99 14.46 16.99
CA SER A 262 12.50 15.72 17.53
C SER A 262 11.20 15.46 18.29
N ASN A 263 11.11 15.97 19.50
CA ASN A 263 9.94 15.79 20.38
C ASN A 263 9.51 14.29 20.54
N GLY A 264 10.48 13.38 20.52
CA GLY A 264 10.22 11.94 20.63
C GLY A 264 9.68 11.28 19.36
N GLN A 265 9.61 12.03 18.26
CA GLN A 265 9.27 11.51 16.94
C GLN A 265 10.51 11.36 16.08
N VAL A 266 10.54 10.30 15.29
CA VAL A 266 11.60 10.04 14.33
C VAL A 266 11.24 10.74 13.02
N GLY A 267 12.16 11.51 12.45
CA GLY A 267 11.98 12.14 11.14
C GLY A 267 12.13 11.13 9.99
N PRO A 268 12.04 11.60 8.72
CA PRO A 268 12.18 10.75 7.55
C PRO A 268 13.44 9.90 7.57
N ASP A 269 13.35 8.64 7.17
CA ASP A 269 14.40 7.63 7.37
C ASP A 269 14.72 6.77 6.12
N GLY A 270 14.30 7.20 4.94
CA GLY A 270 14.58 6.49 3.70
C GLY A 270 16.06 6.24 3.45
N GLY A 271 16.92 7.20 3.81
CA GLY A 271 18.36 7.06 3.76
C GLY A 271 18.88 6.01 4.75
N GLN A 272 18.37 5.99 5.98
CA GLN A 272 18.70 4.95 6.95
C GLN A 272 18.27 3.57 6.45
N PHE A 273 17.03 3.47 5.95
CA PHE A 273 16.51 2.23 5.37
C PHE A 273 17.41 1.72 4.24
N TYR A 274 17.77 2.57 3.29
CA TYR A 274 18.69 2.20 2.22
C TYR A 274 20.01 1.63 2.76
N HIS A 275 20.61 2.30 3.73
CA HIS A 275 21.90 1.88 4.28
C HIS A 275 21.84 0.53 5.01
N VAL A 276 20.75 0.21 5.71
CA VAL A 276 20.62 -1.07 6.43
C VAL A 276 20.10 -2.21 5.55
N ALA A 277 19.36 -1.90 4.49
CA ALA A 277 18.71 -2.90 3.64
C ALA A 277 19.43 -3.17 2.32
N LYS A 278 20.33 -2.27 1.87
CA LYS A 278 21.11 -2.48 0.63
C LYS A 278 21.95 -3.76 0.75
N GLY A 279 21.87 -4.62 -0.26
CA GLY A 279 22.54 -5.92 -0.27
C GLY A 279 21.69 -7.07 0.29
N MET A 280 20.53 -6.80 0.89
CA MET A 280 19.55 -7.82 1.22
C MET A 280 18.76 -8.23 -0.04
N LYS A 281 18.63 -9.55 -0.27
CA LYS A 281 17.93 -10.08 -1.46
C LYS A 281 16.42 -9.73 -1.51
N GLN A 282 15.85 -9.34 -0.38
CA GLN A 282 14.45 -8.95 -0.26
C GLN A 282 14.16 -7.56 -0.85
N PHE A 283 15.18 -6.71 -0.97
CA PHE A 283 15.00 -5.31 -1.35
C PHE A 283 15.77 -4.96 -2.62
N ALA A 284 15.09 -4.30 -3.55
CA ALA A 284 15.66 -3.64 -4.71
C ALA A 284 15.55 -2.12 -4.55
N PHE A 285 16.45 -1.36 -5.15
CA PHE A 285 16.50 0.08 -5.02
C PHE A 285 16.70 0.78 -6.36
N ILE A 286 15.98 1.87 -6.58
CA ILE A 286 16.25 2.87 -7.61
C ILE A 286 16.56 4.17 -6.87
N LEU A 287 17.75 4.73 -7.06
CA LEU A 287 18.16 6.01 -6.48
C LEU A 287 18.04 7.10 -7.53
N LEU A 288 17.29 8.16 -7.23
CA LEU A 288 17.08 9.30 -8.12
C LEU A 288 18.23 10.30 -7.98
N ALA A 289 18.63 10.93 -9.10
CA ALA A 289 19.71 11.89 -9.11
C ALA A 289 19.32 13.28 -8.57
N GLY A 290 18.04 13.59 -8.46
CA GLY A 290 17.59 14.92 -8.02
C GLY A 290 16.08 15.07 -7.99
N GLY A 291 15.62 16.26 -7.65
CA GLY A 291 14.21 16.60 -7.43
C GLY A 291 13.86 16.61 -5.94
N GLY A 292 12.64 17.00 -5.61
CA GLY A 292 12.11 16.99 -4.24
C GLY A 292 10.94 16.02 -4.11
N HIS A 293 10.18 16.14 -3.03
CA HIS A 293 9.00 15.31 -2.78
C HIS A 293 7.81 15.76 -3.64
N ARG A 294 7.83 15.44 -4.92
CA ARG A 294 6.80 15.84 -5.88
C ARG A 294 6.39 14.67 -6.77
N VAL A 295 5.10 14.55 -7.05
CA VAL A 295 4.53 13.53 -7.93
C VAL A 295 5.28 13.45 -9.26
N SER A 296 5.56 14.60 -9.91
CA SER A 296 6.27 14.66 -11.20
C SER A 296 7.70 14.09 -11.18
N VAL A 297 8.34 14.02 -10.01
CA VAL A 297 9.67 13.43 -9.85
C VAL A 297 9.61 11.91 -9.85
N TYR A 298 8.55 11.33 -9.29
CA TYR A 298 8.41 9.88 -9.11
C TYR A 298 7.55 9.20 -10.18
N THR A 299 6.62 9.92 -10.82
CA THR A 299 5.77 9.36 -11.90
C THR A 299 6.57 8.67 -13.01
N PRO A 300 7.72 9.17 -13.49
CA PRO A 300 8.50 8.46 -14.52
C PRO A 300 8.99 7.06 -14.12
N TYR A 301 8.97 6.74 -12.82
CA TYR A 301 9.43 5.44 -12.30
C TYR A 301 8.31 4.45 -12.09
N THR A 302 7.05 4.81 -12.40
CA THR A 302 5.90 3.90 -12.31
C THR A 302 6.05 2.74 -13.28
N GLU A 303 6.45 3.00 -14.51
CA GLU A 303 6.67 1.96 -15.52
C GLU A 303 7.71 0.93 -15.03
N GLN A 304 8.87 1.39 -14.57
CA GLN A 304 9.93 0.52 -14.06
C GLN A 304 9.46 -0.29 -12.84
N SER A 305 8.66 0.33 -11.97
CA SER A 305 8.11 -0.35 -10.78
C SER A 305 7.12 -1.45 -11.16
N LEU A 306 6.25 -1.19 -12.14
CA LEU A 306 5.31 -2.19 -12.65
C LEU A 306 6.03 -3.32 -13.40
N GLN A 307 7.03 -3.01 -14.23
CA GLN A 307 7.87 -4.02 -14.88
C GLN A 307 8.61 -4.90 -13.86
N TRP A 308 9.10 -4.29 -12.78
CA TRP A 308 9.75 -5.05 -11.71
C TRP A 308 8.77 -6.01 -11.02
N LEU A 309 7.53 -5.59 -10.77
CA LEU A 309 6.47 -6.50 -10.28
C LEU A 309 6.14 -7.61 -11.29
N GLY A 310 6.20 -7.31 -12.59
CA GLY A 310 5.98 -8.27 -13.67
C GLY A 310 6.89 -9.51 -13.60
N GLN A 311 8.12 -9.36 -13.06
CA GLN A 311 9.04 -10.48 -12.82
C GLN A 311 8.48 -11.52 -11.83
N PHE A 312 7.46 -11.15 -11.07
CA PHE A 312 6.82 -11.97 -10.03
C PHE A 312 5.37 -12.33 -10.39
N GLY A 313 4.93 -12.02 -11.60
CA GLY A 313 3.63 -12.45 -12.14
C GLY A 313 2.53 -11.37 -12.14
N LEU A 314 2.89 -10.08 -11.91
CA LEU A 314 1.96 -8.99 -12.18
C LEU A 314 1.72 -8.87 -13.67
#